data_bcafd12285b00752161bfb9e8981c222
#
_entry.id   bcafd12285b00752161bfb9e8981c222
#
_cell.length_a   1.000
_cell.length_b   1.000
_cell.length_c   1.000
_cell.angle_alpha   90.00
_cell.angle_beta   90.00
_cell.angle_gamma   90.00
#
_symmetry.space_group_name_H-M   'P 1'
#
loop_
_entity.id
_entity.type
_entity.pdbx_description
1 polymer ?
#
loop_
_entity_poly.entity_id
_entity_poly.type
_entity_poly.pdbx_seq_one_letter_code
_entity_poly.pdbx_strand_id
1 'polypeptide(L)'
;MVDGLTGLFMRRYFDARIEEEVERSKRYGTPFSVVMMDVDNFKKLNEMHGTLAGDAALVHLSKIVQAAVRPQDMLARYGGEEFVVLLPNTPIDDAVAAMTRVQRELTREFFLNNNEKVLITFSCGVAEIRDA
;
A
#
# COMPACT_ATOMS: atom_id res chain seq x y z
N MET A 1 1.02 -6.81 16.65
CA MET A 1 -0.19 -6.38 15.95
C MET A 1 0.03 -6.28 14.46
N VAL A 2 0.17 -7.42 13.88
CA VAL A 2 0.38 -7.52 12.43
C VAL A 2 -0.71 -8.39 11.81
N ASP A 3 -0.95 -8.16 10.53
CA ASP A 3 -1.88 -8.95 9.76
C ASP A 3 -1.30 -10.36 9.51
N GLY A 4 -2.07 -11.39 9.82
CA GLY A 4 -1.60 -12.76 9.72
C GLY A 4 -1.29 -13.22 8.30
N LEU A 5 -1.94 -12.65 7.30
CA LEU A 5 -1.73 -13.02 5.91
C LEU A 5 -0.49 -12.35 5.31
N THR A 6 -0.38 -11.04 5.47
CA THR A 6 0.66 -10.24 4.80
C THR A 6 1.85 -9.91 5.69
N GLY A 7 1.69 -10.04 7.00
CA GLY A 7 2.71 -9.62 7.96
C GLY A 7 2.84 -8.12 8.14
N LEU A 8 1.98 -7.36 7.50
CA LEU A 8 1.98 -5.90 7.59
C LEU A 8 1.33 -5.44 8.89
N PHE A 9 1.59 -4.19 9.27
CA PHE A 9 0.82 -3.57 10.34
C PHE A 9 -0.66 -3.51 9.96
N MET A 10 -1.53 -3.43 10.97
CA MET A 10 -2.97 -3.31 10.77
C MET A 10 -3.39 -1.86 10.91
N ARG A 11 -4.63 -1.57 10.52
CA ARG A 11 -5.20 -0.22 10.52
C ARG A 11 -4.98 0.51 11.85
N ARG A 12 -5.14 -0.17 12.97
CA ARG A 12 -5.01 0.44 14.30
C ARG A 12 -3.62 1.07 14.50
N TYR A 13 -2.59 0.39 14.02
CA TYR A 13 -1.24 0.93 14.11
C TYR A 13 -1.08 2.17 13.22
N PHE A 14 -1.68 2.12 12.02
CA PHE A 14 -1.67 3.27 11.13
C PHE A 14 -2.36 4.48 11.78
N ASP A 15 -3.53 4.27 12.38
CA ASP A 15 -4.29 5.36 13.01
C ASP A 15 -3.47 6.05 14.11
N ALA A 16 -2.73 5.28 14.90
CA ALA A 16 -1.85 5.85 15.93
C ALA A 16 -0.66 6.57 15.29
N ARG A 17 -0.06 5.96 14.27
CA ARG A 17 1.15 6.51 13.64
C ARG A 17 0.87 7.80 12.88
N ILE A 18 -0.29 7.94 12.26
CA ILE A 18 -0.62 9.16 11.52
C ILE A 18 -0.78 10.35 12.47
N GLU A 19 -1.30 10.14 13.67
CA GLU A 19 -1.41 11.20 14.67
C GLU A 19 -0.03 11.75 15.03
N GLU A 20 0.94 10.88 15.21
CA GLU A 20 2.32 11.28 15.49
C GLU A 20 2.89 12.09 14.31
N GLU A 21 2.60 11.67 13.09
CA GLU A 21 3.12 12.36 11.92
C GLU A 21 2.48 13.73 11.73
N VAL A 22 1.20 13.90 12.05
CA VAL A 22 0.53 15.20 12.03
C VAL A 22 1.24 16.16 13.00
N GLU A 23 1.52 15.72 14.22
CA GLU A 23 2.22 16.55 15.21
C GLU A 23 3.64 16.89 14.73
N ARG A 24 4.34 15.94 14.15
CA ARG A 24 5.67 16.15 13.61
C ARG A 24 5.67 17.16 12.47
N SER A 25 4.70 17.05 11.57
CA SER A 25 4.54 17.97 10.44
C SER A 25 4.29 19.40 10.92
N LYS A 26 3.44 19.56 11.93
CA LYS A 26 3.17 20.88 12.54
C LYS A 26 4.43 21.48 13.16
N ARG A 27 5.21 20.64 13.84
CA ARG A 27 6.40 21.10 14.58
C ARG A 27 7.50 21.55 13.62
N TYR A 28 7.72 20.82 12.55
CA TYR A 28 8.86 21.06 11.67
C TYR A 28 8.49 21.69 10.32
N GLY A 29 7.21 21.86 10.05
CA GLY A 29 6.76 22.48 8.80
C GLY A 29 7.03 21.62 7.57
N THR A 30 7.17 20.30 7.74
CA THR A 30 7.44 19.40 6.62
C THR A 30 6.17 18.66 6.21
N PRO A 31 5.97 18.46 4.89
CA PRO A 31 4.79 17.72 4.45
C PRO A 31 4.96 16.21 4.65
N PHE A 32 3.85 15.51 4.70
CA PHE A 32 3.86 14.06 4.53
C PHE A 32 2.72 13.68 3.60
N SER A 33 2.81 12.51 3.00
CA SER A 33 1.78 12.02 2.10
C SER A 33 1.21 10.71 2.60
N VAL A 34 -0.06 10.48 2.27
CA VAL A 34 -0.77 9.25 2.57
C VAL A 34 -1.30 8.70 1.26
N VAL A 35 -1.10 7.41 1.04
CA VAL A 35 -1.59 6.72 -0.13
C VAL A 35 -2.57 5.64 0.31
N MET A 36 -3.78 5.67 -0.23
CA MET A 36 -4.75 4.59 -0.07
C MET A 36 -4.75 3.77 -1.34
N MET A 37 -4.56 2.47 -1.21
CA MET A 37 -4.46 1.54 -2.33
C MET A 37 -5.54 0.49 -2.24
N ASP A 38 -6.07 0.09 -3.40
CA ASP A 38 -7.11 -0.93 -3.50
C ASP A 38 -6.80 -1.84 -4.69
N VAL A 39 -6.83 -3.15 -4.48
CA VAL A 39 -6.58 -4.10 -5.56
C VAL A 39 -7.75 -4.06 -6.54
N ASP A 40 -7.44 -3.80 -7.81
CA ASP A 40 -8.47 -3.70 -8.85
C ASP A 40 -9.13 -5.05 -9.09
N ASN A 41 -10.46 -5.05 -9.17
CA ASN A 41 -11.26 -6.24 -9.51
C ASN A 41 -10.99 -7.42 -8.58
N PHE A 42 -10.74 -7.15 -7.31
CA PHE A 42 -10.38 -8.18 -6.34
C PHE A 42 -11.48 -9.24 -6.19
N LYS A 43 -12.74 -8.82 -6.12
CA LYS A 43 -13.87 -9.74 -6.03
C LYS A 43 -13.91 -10.67 -7.24
N LYS A 44 -13.69 -10.12 -8.42
CA LYS A 44 -13.68 -10.90 -9.66
C LYS A 44 -12.52 -11.88 -9.69
N LEU A 45 -11.37 -11.47 -9.19
CA LEU A 45 -10.21 -12.35 -9.07
C LEU A 45 -10.55 -13.56 -8.21
N ASN A 46 -11.18 -13.34 -7.05
CA ASN A 46 -11.60 -14.43 -6.16
C ASN A 46 -12.64 -15.33 -6.81
N GLU A 47 -13.59 -14.76 -7.55
CA GLU A 47 -14.61 -15.55 -8.24
C GLU A 47 -14.02 -16.42 -9.35
N MET A 48 -13.03 -15.89 -10.07
CA MET A 48 -12.41 -16.61 -11.19
C MET A 48 -11.38 -17.64 -10.74
N HIS A 49 -10.60 -17.34 -9.71
CA HIS A 49 -9.42 -18.12 -9.35
C HIS A 49 -9.47 -18.70 -7.94
N GLY A 50 -10.50 -18.37 -7.17
CA GLY A 50 -10.67 -18.83 -5.80
C GLY A 50 -10.07 -17.89 -4.76
N THR A 51 -10.48 -18.05 -3.51
CA THR A 51 -10.07 -17.16 -2.42
C THR A 51 -8.57 -17.25 -2.11
N LEU A 52 -7.96 -18.41 -2.33
CA LEU A 52 -6.51 -18.57 -2.12
C LEU A 52 -5.72 -17.73 -3.13
N ALA A 53 -6.25 -17.58 -4.34
CA ALA A 53 -5.61 -16.70 -5.33
C ALA A 53 -5.71 -15.24 -4.91
N GLY A 54 -6.83 -14.84 -4.32
CA GLY A 54 -6.98 -13.50 -3.75
C GLY A 54 -5.98 -13.26 -2.63
N ASP A 55 -5.81 -14.22 -1.74
CA ASP A 55 -4.82 -14.13 -0.67
C ASP A 55 -3.41 -14.00 -1.24
N ALA A 56 -3.08 -14.79 -2.26
CA ALA A 56 -1.78 -14.71 -2.93
C ALA A 56 -1.56 -13.35 -3.58
N ALA A 57 -2.62 -12.75 -4.15
CA ALA A 57 -2.54 -11.43 -4.74
C ALA A 57 -2.21 -10.35 -3.69
N LEU A 58 -2.85 -10.43 -2.52
CA LEU A 58 -2.58 -9.49 -1.43
C LEU A 58 -1.15 -9.61 -0.93
N VAL A 59 -0.65 -10.82 -0.77
CA VAL A 59 0.74 -11.06 -0.36
C VAL A 59 1.71 -10.55 -1.43
N HIS A 60 1.43 -10.80 -2.69
CA HIS A 60 2.24 -10.36 -3.80
C HIS A 60 2.36 -8.83 -3.84
N LEU A 61 1.23 -8.13 -3.76
CA LEU A 61 1.23 -6.67 -3.74
C LEU A 61 2.00 -6.14 -2.53
N SER A 62 1.79 -6.73 -1.35
CA SER A 62 2.46 -6.26 -0.13
C SER A 62 3.98 -6.36 -0.25
N LYS A 63 4.49 -7.41 -0.86
CA LYS A 63 5.94 -7.60 -1.05
C LYS A 63 6.50 -6.55 -2.01
N ILE A 64 5.80 -6.27 -3.09
CA ILE A 64 6.25 -5.28 -4.07
C ILE A 64 6.27 -3.89 -3.45
N VAL A 65 5.24 -3.52 -2.71
CA VAL A 65 5.19 -2.21 -2.06
C VAL A 65 6.27 -2.10 -0.99
N GLN A 66 6.45 -3.14 -0.17
CA GLN A 66 7.47 -3.12 0.88
C GLN A 66 8.88 -2.95 0.31
N ALA A 67 9.16 -3.55 -0.83
CA ALA A 67 10.46 -3.42 -1.49
C ALA A 67 10.67 -2.01 -2.06
N ALA A 68 9.61 -1.28 -2.33
CA ALA A 68 9.67 0.05 -2.95
C ALA A 68 9.72 1.19 -1.94
N VAL A 69 9.23 0.98 -0.72
CA VAL A 69 9.18 2.04 0.29
C VAL A 69 10.47 2.12 1.10
N ARG A 70 10.70 3.29 1.71
CA ARG A 70 11.88 3.55 2.51
C ARG A 70 11.68 3.04 3.96
N PRO A 71 12.76 2.86 4.73
CA PRO A 71 12.63 2.41 6.13
C PRO A 71 11.73 3.30 7.00
N GLN A 72 11.70 4.60 6.75
CA GLN A 72 10.86 5.54 7.50
C GLN A 72 9.40 5.52 7.07
N ASP A 73 9.10 4.94 5.92
CA ASP A 73 7.73 4.82 5.43
C ASP A 73 7.02 3.68 6.15
N MET A 74 5.70 3.77 6.23
CA MET A 74 4.93 2.75 6.93
C MET A 74 3.83 2.23 6.02
N LEU A 75 3.78 0.92 5.88
CA LEU A 75 2.78 0.21 5.09
C LEU A 75 1.89 -0.60 6.03
N ALA A 76 0.58 -0.46 5.89
CA ALA A 76 -0.38 -1.21 6.68
C ALA A 76 -1.48 -1.78 5.80
N ARG A 77 -2.06 -2.88 6.24
CA ARG A 77 -3.29 -3.39 5.66
C ARG A 77 -4.46 -2.67 6.32
N TYR A 78 -5.19 -1.89 5.54
CA TYR A 78 -6.24 -1.02 6.06
C TYR A 78 -7.60 -1.71 6.13
N GLY A 79 -7.91 -2.52 5.14
CA GLY A 79 -9.14 -3.31 5.04
C GLY A 79 -8.84 -4.62 4.35
N GLY A 80 -9.87 -5.32 3.89
CA GLY A 80 -9.71 -6.62 3.25
C GLY A 80 -8.74 -6.60 2.08
N GLU A 81 -8.95 -5.70 1.14
CA GLU A 81 -8.14 -5.54 -0.07
C GLU A 81 -7.52 -4.15 -0.17
N GLU A 82 -7.54 -3.41 0.94
CA GLU A 82 -7.07 -2.04 1.01
C GLU A 82 -5.76 -1.95 1.79
N PHE A 83 -4.85 -1.16 1.26
CA PHE A 83 -3.56 -0.88 1.89
C PHE A 83 -3.39 0.61 2.03
N VAL A 84 -2.62 1.02 3.03
CA VAL A 84 -2.30 2.42 3.25
C VAL A 84 -0.80 2.56 3.43
N VAL A 85 -0.22 3.60 2.83
CA VAL A 85 1.19 3.93 2.98
C VAL A 85 1.32 5.33 3.53
N LEU A 86 2.10 5.47 4.59
CA LEU A 86 2.45 6.76 5.17
C LEU A 86 3.87 7.10 4.77
N LEU A 87 4.04 8.25 4.13
CA LEU A 87 5.32 8.70 3.58
C LEU A 87 5.75 10.00 4.25
N PRO A 88 6.55 9.93 5.34
CA PRO A 88 7.05 11.14 6.00
C PRO A 88 7.93 11.98 5.09
N ASN A 89 7.92 13.30 5.29
CA ASN A 89 8.77 14.23 4.53
C ASN A 89 8.65 14.06 3.01
N THR A 90 7.43 13.81 2.54
CA THR A 90 7.21 13.48 1.13
C THR A 90 6.11 14.35 0.57
N PRO A 91 6.42 15.26 -0.36
CA PRO A 91 5.40 16.02 -1.07
C PRO A 91 4.66 15.13 -2.06
N ILE A 92 3.49 15.59 -2.50
CA ILE A 92 2.59 14.77 -3.33
C ILE A 92 3.24 14.27 -4.62
N ASP A 93 4.05 15.08 -5.27
CA ASP A 93 4.68 14.68 -6.53
C ASP A 93 5.61 13.48 -6.34
N ASP A 94 6.33 13.46 -5.23
CA ASP A 94 7.23 12.35 -4.91
C ASP A 94 6.44 11.10 -4.54
N ALA A 95 5.32 11.27 -3.85
CA ALA A 95 4.44 10.15 -3.51
C ALA A 95 3.82 9.54 -4.78
N VAL A 96 3.37 10.38 -5.70
CA VAL A 96 2.82 9.92 -6.98
C VAL A 96 3.89 9.19 -7.78
N ALA A 97 5.11 9.73 -7.80
CA ALA A 97 6.23 9.08 -8.50
C ALA A 97 6.54 7.69 -7.90
N ALA A 98 6.50 7.58 -6.57
CA ALA A 98 6.72 6.30 -5.90
C ALA A 98 5.64 5.29 -6.29
N MET A 99 4.37 5.70 -6.30
CA MET A 99 3.28 4.81 -6.67
C MET A 99 3.32 4.44 -8.15
N THR A 100 3.75 5.34 -9.01
CA THR A 100 3.94 5.04 -10.43
C THR A 100 5.00 3.95 -10.62
N ARG A 101 6.09 4.00 -9.84
CA ARG A 101 7.11 2.94 -9.87
C ARG A 101 6.54 1.60 -9.40
N VAL A 102 5.74 1.61 -8.35
CA VAL A 102 5.10 0.39 -7.84
C VAL A 102 4.16 -0.20 -8.89
N GLN A 103 3.34 0.63 -9.54
CA GLN A 103 2.44 0.16 -10.60
C GLN A 103 3.22 -0.45 -11.75
N ARG A 104 4.32 0.19 -12.12
CA ARG A 104 5.17 -0.31 -13.21
C ARG A 104 5.81 -1.64 -12.85
N GLU A 105 6.29 -1.78 -11.63
CA GLU A 105 6.89 -3.03 -11.16
C GLU A 105 5.85 -4.14 -11.12
N LEU A 106 4.65 -3.83 -10.69
CA LEU A 106 3.57 -4.81 -10.62
C LEU A 106 3.20 -5.36 -12.00
N THR A 107 3.30 -4.53 -13.05
CA THR A 107 3.02 -5.01 -14.42
C THR A 107 4.10 -5.94 -14.95
N ARG A 108 5.29 -5.94 -14.35
CA ARG A 108 6.40 -6.81 -14.74
C ARG A 108 6.41 -8.12 -13.98
N GLU A 109 5.76 -8.18 -12.84
CA GLU A 109 5.79 -9.35 -11.98
C GLU A 109 4.41 -9.95 -11.88
N PHE A 110 4.30 -11.19 -12.29
CA PHE A 110 3.10 -11.99 -12.11
C PHE A 110 3.33 -12.96 -10.95
N PHE A 111 2.26 -13.50 -10.39
CA PHE A 111 2.37 -14.65 -9.51
C PHE A 111 1.66 -15.85 -10.15
N LEU A 112 2.01 -17.03 -9.68
CA LEU A 112 1.43 -18.27 -10.22
C LEU A 112 0.31 -18.75 -9.31
N ASN A 113 -0.84 -19.06 -9.93
CA ASN A 113 -1.94 -19.71 -9.26
C ASN A 113 -2.28 -20.97 -10.06
N ASN A 114 -2.03 -22.14 -9.49
CA ASN A 114 -2.21 -23.43 -10.19
C ASN A 114 -1.51 -23.44 -11.55
N ASN A 115 -0.28 -22.93 -11.59
CA ASN A 115 0.55 -22.80 -12.77
C ASN A 115 0.05 -21.81 -13.83
N GLU A 116 -1.00 -21.04 -13.52
CA GLU A 116 -1.44 -19.95 -14.37
C GLU A 116 -0.81 -18.64 -13.91
N LYS A 117 -0.37 -17.82 -14.87
CA LYS A 117 0.16 -16.50 -14.57
C LYS A 117 -0.99 -15.55 -14.27
N VAL A 118 -0.91 -14.88 -13.12
CA VAL A 118 -1.90 -13.89 -12.72
C VAL A 118 -1.20 -12.55 -12.56
N LEU A 119 -1.72 -11.55 -13.24
CA LEU A 119 -1.31 -10.16 -13.08
C LEU A 119 -2.42 -9.41 -12.37
N ILE A 120 -2.02 -8.57 -11.43
CA ILE A 120 -2.97 -7.70 -10.75
C ILE A 120 -2.54 -6.25 -10.92
N THR A 121 -3.49 -5.36 -10.76
CA THR A 121 -3.26 -3.92 -10.73
C THR A 121 -3.91 -3.36 -9.48
N PHE A 122 -3.57 -2.11 -9.17
CA PHE A 122 -4.23 -1.41 -8.07
C PHE A 122 -4.55 0.01 -8.50
N SER A 123 -5.58 0.55 -7.86
CA SER A 123 -5.89 1.97 -7.94
C SER A 123 -5.50 2.62 -6.62
N CYS A 124 -5.09 3.87 -6.65
CA CYS A 124 -4.73 4.57 -5.42
C CYS A 124 -5.12 6.03 -5.47
N GLY A 125 -5.37 6.57 -4.29
CA GLY A 125 -5.51 7.99 -4.06
C GLY A 125 -4.33 8.47 -3.23
N VAL A 126 -3.79 9.64 -3.56
CA VAL A 126 -2.65 10.23 -2.87
C VAL A 126 -3.04 11.59 -2.32
N ALA A 127 -2.76 11.81 -1.05
CA ALA A 127 -3.01 13.10 -0.40
C ALA A 127 -1.75 13.58 0.29
N GLU A 128 -1.45 14.85 0.13
CA GLU A 128 -0.38 15.49 0.89
C GLU A 128 -1.01 16.25 2.05
N ILE A 129 -0.44 16.09 3.22
CA ILE A 129 -0.81 16.85 4.41
C ILE A 129 0.32 17.84 4.69
N ARG A 130 -0.02 19.11 4.69
CA ARG A 130 0.92 20.17 4.93
C ARG A 130 0.27 21.18 5.86
N ASP A 131 0.96 21.46 6.95
CA ASP A 131 0.49 22.50 7.86
C ASP A 131 0.74 23.87 7.22
N ALA A 132 -0.31 24.65 7.13
CA ALA A 132 -0.22 25.99 6.52
C ALA A 132 0.29 27.00 7.54
#